data_af66362512e2dfed621bd4f2d9ca492c
#
_entry.id   af66362512e2dfed621bd4f2d9ca492c
#
_cell.length_a   1.000
_cell.length_b   1.000
_cell.length_c   1.000
_cell.angle_alpha   90.00
_cell.angle_beta   90.00
_cell.angle_gamma   90.00
#
_symmetry.space_group_name_H-M   'P 1'
#
loop_
_entity.id
_entity.type
_entity.pdbx_description
1 polymer ?
#
loop_
_entity_poly.entity_id
_entity_poly.type
_entity_poly.pdbx_seq_one_letter_code
_entity_poly.pdbx_strand_id
1 'polypeptide(L)'
;SSAASDVYKRQVLVERFSAADGAPVALAQLLVYAENRDIPREWVSGVSVLTRTLPFLFLPKLNYEARVVRHVMTEPSPGTLMPVYLLLPKAAVMMDIQGQKAYIIMDRQAVENLRLAFSRKYLNAASVLKLATDAHDFSESIALYNDLFSEKRRCSMIRYQPPFALFADEKMALQLARPGAALQSLPALLEHLQMWSAQAPDLYFCEEGLLQFVRTGKMFDIPPDLCDAPDIPTRRELLLRLRRAAESDRRTLRIVDSAQLAPTPSMSVNVFQGRGVVFCQAIREPDGQYCREYLMQDPILTEALLTYLDDGHASDWLRSQKYTLDFIDYCLRLL
;
A
#
# COMPACT_ATOMS: atom_id res chain seq x y z
N SER A 1 5.31 7.23 -22.83
CA SER A 1 6.38 6.21 -23.00
C SER A 1 7.25 6.00 -21.76
N SER A 2 7.30 6.93 -20.81
CA SER A 2 8.07 6.75 -19.56
C SER A 2 7.39 5.80 -18.57
N ALA A 3 6.07 5.88 -18.41
CA ALA A 3 5.31 5.05 -17.47
C ALA A 3 5.40 3.55 -17.79
N ALA A 4 5.29 3.15 -19.07
CA ALA A 4 5.45 1.77 -19.48
C ALA A 4 6.86 1.22 -19.22
N SER A 5 7.89 2.05 -19.37
CA SER A 5 9.27 1.69 -19.04
C SER A 5 9.46 1.47 -17.53
N ASP A 6 8.79 2.26 -16.68
CA ASP A 6 8.91 2.15 -15.21
C ASP A 6 8.16 0.92 -14.68
N VAL A 7 7.00 0.58 -15.25
CA VAL A 7 6.27 -0.65 -14.94
C VAL A 7 7.11 -1.89 -15.31
N TYR A 8 7.71 -1.89 -16.51
CA TYR A 8 8.58 -2.97 -16.96
C TYR A 8 9.81 -3.14 -16.06
N LYS A 9 10.47 -2.03 -15.67
CA LYS A 9 11.62 -2.08 -14.75
C LYS A 9 11.27 -2.62 -13.38
N ARG A 10 10.07 -2.28 -12.84
CA ARG A 10 9.56 -2.81 -11.57
C ARG A 10 9.30 -4.31 -11.67
N GLN A 11 8.66 -4.75 -12.74
CA GLN A 11 8.35 -6.16 -12.98
C GLN A 11 9.64 -6.99 -13.05
N VAL A 12 10.65 -6.52 -13.77
CA VAL A 12 11.97 -7.18 -13.86
C VAL A 12 12.67 -7.24 -12.49
N LEU A 13 12.58 -6.19 -11.66
CA LEU A 13 13.14 -6.20 -10.31
C LEU A 13 12.41 -7.22 -9.43
N VAL A 14 11.09 -7.21 -9.43
CA VAL A 14 10.26 -8.17 -8.67
C VAL A 14 10.57 -9.60 -9.11
N GLU A 15 10.62 -9.87 -10.42
CA GLU A 15 10.96 -11.19 -10.96
C GLU A 15 12.38 -11.63 -10.57
N ARG A 16 13.37 -10.74 -10.65
CA ARG A 16 14.75 -11.05 -10.25
C ARG A 16 14.89 -11.33 -8.76
N PHE A 17 14.22 -10.56 -7.90
CA PHE A 17 14.25 -10.81 -6.46
C PHE A 17 13.43 -12.03 -6.04
N SER A 18 12.35 -12.35 -6.77
CA SER A 18 11.54 -13.55 -6.53
C SER A 18 12.21 -14.84 -7.02
N ALA A 19 12.98 -14.77 -8.12
CA ALA A 19 13.66 -15.91 -8.73
C ALA A 19 15.04 -16.24 -8.11
N ALA A 20 15.58 -15.34 -7.26
CA ALA A 20 16.91 -15.54 -6.71
C ALA A 20 16.92 -16.62 -5.61
N ASP A 21 17.58 -17.74 -5.85
CA ASP A 21 17.98 -18.73 -4.83
C ASP A 21 19.05 -18.18 -3.86
N GLY A 22 19.22 -16.86 -3.82
CA GLY A 22 20.26 -16.16 -3.08
C GLY A 22 19.92 -15.91 -1.62
N ALA A 23 20.95 -15.53 -0.86
CA ALA A 23 20.84 -15.07 0.51
C ALA A 23 19.92 -13.83 0.62
N PRO A 24 19.24 -13.63 1.76
CA PRO A 24 18.42 -12.42 1.99
C PRO A 24 19.23 -11.14 1.75
N VAL A 25 18.66 -10.19 1.06
CA VAL A 25 19.26 -8.87 0.80
C VAL A 25 18.70 -7.87 1.80
N ALA A 26 19.57 -7.12 2.48
CA ALA A 26 19.16 -6.00 3.32
C ALA A 26 19.23 -4.70 2.51
N LEU A 27 18.13 -3.93 2.52
CA LEU A 27 18.05 -2.61 1.92
C LEU A 27 17.64 -1.59 2.98
N ALA A 28 18.58 -0.74 3.37
CA ALA A 28 18.33 0.38 4.28
C ALA A 28 18.14 1.66 3.47
N GLN A 29 17.04 2.37 3.70
CA GLN A 29 16.74 3.65 3.05
C GLN A 29 16.68 4.77 4.08
N LEU A 30 17.32 5.90 3.76
CA LEU A 30 17.22 7.13 4.52
C LEU A 30 16.45 8.16 3.68
N LEU A 31 15.31 8.58 4.21
CA LEU A 31 14.50 9.65 3.64
C LEU A 31 14.83 10.96 4.38
N VAL A 32 15.14 12.00 3.65
CA VAL A 32 15.45 13.32 4.22
C VAL A 32 14.35 14.28 3.82
N TYR A 33 13.68 14.88 4.80
CA TYR A 33 12.64 15.88 4.59
C TYR A 33 13.07 17.24 5.14
N ALA A 34 12.77 18.29 4.38
CA ALA A 34 12.89 19.64 4.87
C ALA A 34 11.66 20.01 5.71
N GLU A 35 11.86 20.56 6.91
CA GLU A 35 10.76 20.97 7.82
C GLU A 35 10.06 22.28 7.40
N ASN A 36 10.39 22.86 6.25
CA ASN A 36 9.74 24.08 5.78
C ASN A 36 8.30 23.83 5.38
N ARG A 37 7.36 24.36 6.17
CA ARG A 37 5.90 24.21 6.01
C ARG A 37 5.32 24.81 4.73
N ASP A 38 6.11 25.57 3.96
CA ASP A 38 5.62 26.36 2.83
C ASP A 38 5.86 25.73 1.45
N ILE A 39 6.34 24.47 1.37
CA ILE A 39 6.65 23.85 0.09
C ILE A 39 5.89 22.50 -0.11
N PRO A 40 4.61 22.57 -0.51
CA PRO A 40 3.82 21.35 -0.77
C PRO A 40 4.39 20.47 -1.89
N ARG A 41 5.12 21.05 -2.86
CA ARG A 41 5.64 20.32 -4.05
C ARG A 41 6.85 19.43 -3.78
N GLU A 42 7.70 19.75 -2.83
CA GLU A 42 8.84 18.89 -2.47
C GLU A 42 8.39 17.66 -1.66
N TRP A 43 7.28 17.76 -0.98
CA TRP A 43 6.65 16.66 -0.25
C TRP A 43 6.07 15.60 -1.17
N VAL A 44 5.51 16.02 -2.31
CA VAL A 44 5.02 15.12 -3.36
C VAL A 44 6.17 14.24 -3.88
N SER A 45 7.40 14.77 -3.95
CA SER A 45 8.56 13.96 -4.34
C SER A 45 8.93 12.91 -3.30
N GLY A 46 8.84 13.22 -2.01
CA GLY A 46 9.08 12.28 -0.91
C GLY A 46 8.05 11.15 -0.88
N VAL A 47 6.77 11.48 -1.03
CA VAL A 47 5.67 10.49 -1.14
C VAL A 47 5.82 9.66 -2.41
N SER A 48 6.19 10.27 -3.53
CA SER A 48 6.47 9.55 -4.77
C SER A 48 7.62 8.55 -4.62
N VAL A 49 8.69 8.92 -3.89
CA VAL A 49 9.78 7.98 -3.59
C VAL A 49 9.28 6.88 -2.67
N LEU A 50 8.55 7.21 -1.61
CA LEU A 50 8.00 6.22 -0.69
C LEU A 50 7.05 5.25 -1.41
N THR A 51 6.09 5.73 -2.19
CA THR A 51 5.16 4.87 -2.95
C THR A 51 5.88 3.98 -3.96
N ARG A 52 7.02 4.42 -4.51
CA ARG A 52 7.86 3.61 -5.41
C ARG A 52 8.68 2.57 -4.68
N THR A 53 9.02 2.78 -3.42
CA THR A 53 9.84 1.85 -2.62
C THR A 53 9.01 0.93 -1.74
N LEU A 54 7.75 1.27 -1.45
CA LEU A 54 6.82 0.42 -0.72
C LEU A 54 6.72 -1.02 -1.24
N PRO A 55 6.73 -1.29 -2.56
CA PRO A 55 6.74 -2.66 -3.06
C PRO A 55 7.95 -3.49 -2.57
N PHE A 56 9.06 -2.85 -2.17
CA PHE A 56 10.21 -3.55 -1.62
C PHE A 56 9.97 -4.17 -0.24
N LEU A 57 9.03 -3.62 0.55
CA LEU A 57 8.59 -4.20 1.82
C LEU A 57 8.03 -5.62 1.66
N PHE A 58 7.52 -5.92 0.47
CA PHE A 58 6.76 -7.12 0.17
C PHE A 58 7.53 -8.16 -0.64
N LEU A 59 8.84 -7.95 -0.83
CA LEU A 59 9.68 -8.93 -1.50
C LEU A 59 10.16 -9.98 -0.46
N PRO A 60 9.88 -11.28 -0.66
CA PRO A 60 10.07 -12.32 0.36
C PRO A 60 11.50 -12.46 0.88
N LYS A 61 12.51 -12.04 0.09
CA LYS A 61 13.94 -12.16 0.43
C LYS A 61 14.60 -10.81 0.66
N LEU A 62 13.82 -9.72 0.71
CA LEU A 62 14.34 -8.38 0.93
C LEU A 62 13.96 -7.90 2.33
N ASN A 63 14.96 -7.70 3.17
CA ASN A 63 14.79 -7.01 4.44
C ASN A 63 14.94 -5.50 4.17
N TYR A 64 13.80 -4.83 3.96
CA TYR A 64 13.76 -3.39 3.70
C TYR A 64 13.42 -2.63 4.96
N GLU A 65 14.23 -1.63 5.27
CA GLU A 65 13.99 -0.70 6.38
C GLU A 65 14.14 0.73 5.90
N ALA A 66 13.10 1.55 6.11
CA ALA A 66 13.11 2.97 5.82
C ALA A 66 13.15 3.80 7.10
N ARG A 67 14.06 4.77 7.16
CA ARG A 67 14.16 5.75 8.25
C ARG A 67 14.07 7.16 7.72
N VAL A 68 13.60 8.07 8.56
CA VAL A 68 13.41 9.49 8.25
C VAL A 68 14.33 10.35 9.10
N VAL A 69 14.97 11.30 8.45
CA VAL A 69 15.62 12.44 9.09
C VAL A 69 14.87 13.70 8.72
N ARG A 70 14.42 14.44 9.72
CA ARG A 70 13.88 15.78 9.55
C ARG A 70 15.05 16.78 9.60
N HIS A 71 15.15 17.59 8.60
CA HIS A 71 16.21 18.61 8.53
C HIS A 71 15.59 19.98 8.36
N VAL A 72 15.92 20.89 9.28
CA VAL A 72 15.61 22.31 9.10
C VAL A 72 16.62 22.85 8.09
N MET A 73 16.17 23.04 6.85
CA MET A 73 17.01 23.66 5.81
C MET A 73 17.12 25.14 6.10
N THR A 74 18.23 25.56 6.66
CA THR A 74 18.56 26.97 6.85
C THR A 74 19.18 27.62 5.60
N GLU A 75 19.80 26.82 4.72
CA GLU A 75 20.33 27.26 3.41
C GLU A 75 20.52 26.05 2.47
N PRO A 76 20.42 26.24 1.14
CA PRO A 76 20.76 25.19 0.18
C PRO A 76 22.25 24.87 0.28
N SER A 77 22.59 23.73 0.82
CA SER A 77 23.97 23.23 0.84
C SER A 77 24.40 22.81 -0.57
N PRO A 78 25.70 23.05 -0.95
CA PRO A 78 26.21 22.57 -2.23
C PRO A 78 26.09 21.09 -2.51
N GLY A 79 25.82 20.25 -1.47
CA GLY A 79 25.50 18.83 -1.60
C GLY A 79 24.10 18.52 -2.13
N THR A 80 23.27 19.53 -2.36
CA THR A 80 21.87 19.37 -2.85
C THR A 80 21.78 19.04 -4.35
N LEU A 81 22.88 19.11 -5.10
CA LEU A 81 22.88 18.80 -6.54
C LEU A 81 22.68 17.30 -6.84
N MET A 82 23.01 16.41 -5.88
CA MET A 82 22.90 14.96 -6.02
C MET A 82 22.29 14.36 -4.74
N PRO A 83 20.99 14.57 -4.49
CA PRO A 83 20.35 14.20 -3.21
C PRO A 83 20.11 12.72 -3.06
N VAL A 84 20.22 11.94 -4.14
CA VAL A 84 19.98 10.49 -4.13
C VAL A 84 21.30 9.77 -4.32
N TYR A 85 21.67 8.89 -3.40
CA TYR A 85 22.80 7.99 -3.59
C TYR A 85 22.47 6.57 -3.14
N LEU A 86 22.99 5.61 -3.89
CA LEU A 86 22.91 4.19 -3.62
C LEU A 86 24.29 3.68 -3.22
N LEU A 87 24.41 3.16 -2.01
CA LEU A 87 25.63 2.58 -1.49
C LEU A 87 25.63 1.07 -1.72
N LEU A 88 26.56 0.61 -2.53
CA LEU A 88 26.81 -0.79 -2.81
C LEU A 88 28.06 -1.27 -2.03
N PRO A 89 28.32 -2.58 -1.89
CA PRO A 89 29.49 -3.08 -1.17
C PRO A 89 30.84 -2.51 -1.63
N LYS A 90 30.99 -2.20 -2.94
CA LYS A 90 32.25 -1.74 -3.53
C LYS A 90 32.12 -0.44 -4.34
N ALA A 91 30.96 0.19 -4.37
CA ALA A 91 30.72 1.39 -5.16
C ALA A 91 29.64 2.27 -4.51
N ALA A 92 29.61 3.53 -4.89
CA ALA A 92 28.46 4.40 -4.65
C ALA A 92 27.99 5.00 -5.97
N VAL A 93 26.67 5.07 -6.14
CA VAL A 93 26.04 5.74 -7.28
C VAL A 93 25.34 6.97 -6.75
N MET A 94 25.74 8.15 -7.24
CA MET A 94 25.09 9.42 -6.94
C MET A 94 24.20 9.81 -8.10
N MET A 95 22.97 10.23 -7.84
CA MET A 95 22.00 10.58 -8.88
C MET A 95 21.34 11.91 -8.57
N ASP A 96 20.97 12.63 -9.62
CA ASP A 96 20.05 13.76 -9.46
C ASP A 96 18.63 13.28 -9.11
N ILE A 97 17.79 14.19 -8.65
CA ILE A 97 16.43 13.87 -8.17
C ILE A 97 15.54 13.29 -9.29
N GLN A 98 15.88 13.60 -10.55
CA GLN A 98 15.15 13.13 -11.73
C GLN A 98 15.68 11.80 -12.27
N GLY A 99 16.84 11.35 -11.77
CA GLY A 99 17.51 10.13 -12.24
C GLY A 99 18.06 10.25 -13.67
N GLN A 100 18.27 11.49 -14.16
CA GLN A 100 18.79 11.75 -15.51
C GLN A 100 20.31 11.72 -15.58
N LYS A 101 20.97 12.07 -14.48
CA LYS A 101 22.43 12.05 -14.35
C LYS A 101 22.84 11.18 -13.18
N ALA A 102 23.83 10.34 -13.41
CA ALA A 102 24.39 9.47 -12.38
C ALA A 102 25.92 9.48 -12.47
N TYR A 103 26.56 9.47 -11.30
CA TYR A 103 28.00 9.31 -11.15
C TYR A 103 28.30 8.07 -10.34
N ILE A 104 29.23 7.28 -10.80
CA ILE A 104 29.67 6.06 -10.10
C ILE A 104 31.02 6.36 -9.45
N ILE A 105 31.09 6.21 -8.13
CA ILE A 105 32.29 6.34 -7.32
C ILE A 105 32.79 4.93 -6.97
N MET A 106 33.99 4.59 -7.36
CA MET A 106 34.61 3.30 -7.08
C MET A 106 35.84 3.43 -6.16
N ASP A 107 36.22 4.66 -5.80
CA ASP A 107 37.29 4.87 -4.84
C ASP A 107 36.87 4.30 -3.47
N ARG A 108 37.67 3.36 -2.95
CA ARG A 108 37.36 2.61 -1.72
C ARG A 108 37.22 3.55 -0.52
N GLN A 109 38.08 4.55 -0.40
CA GLN A 109 38.05 5.46 0.75
C GLN A 109 36.82 6.39 0.68
N ALA A 110 36.48 6.89 -0.50
CA ALA A 110 35.29 7.70 -0.71
C ALA A 110 34.00 6.92 -0.42
N VAL A 111 33.90 5.66 -0.89
CA VAL A 111 32.77 4.78 -0.62
C VAL A 111 32.63 4.51 0.88
N GLU A 112 33.71 4.24 1.58
CA GLU A 112 33.71 3.99 3.03
C GLU A 112 33.31 5.25 3.81
N ASN A 113 33.81 6.41 3.43
CA ASN A 113 33.41 7.68 4.05
C ASN A 113 31.92 7.99 3.86
N LEU A 114 31.37 7.72 2.68
CA LEU A 114 29.92 7.83 2.42
C LEU A 114 29.13 6.85 3.26
N ARG A 115 29.61 5.62 3.41
CA ARG A 115 28.96 4.58 4.23
C ARG A 115 28.94 4.97 5.71
N LEU A 116 30.04 5.46 6.26
CA LEU A 116 30.11 5.96 7.63
C LEU A 116 29.18 7.13 7.86
N ALA A 117 29.12 8.08 6.93
CA ALA A 117 28.22 9.23 6.99
C ALA A 117 26.75 8.80 6.94
N PHE A 118 26.41 7.85 6.05
CA PHE A 118 25.08 7.25 5.99
C PHE A 118 24.72 6.55 7.30
N SER A 119 25.59 5.66 7.80
CA SER A 119 25.32 4.89 9.01
C SER A 119 25.08 5.77 10.22
N ARG A 120 25.87 6.84 10.39
CA ARG A 120 25.66 7.81 11.48
C ARG A 120 24.30 8.49 11.42
N LYS A 121 23.87 8.93 10.23
CA LYS A 121 22.56 9.55 10.04
C LYS A 121 21.44 8.53 10.21
N TYR A 122 21.61 7.33 9.67
CA TYR A 122 20.62 6.26 9.71
C TYR A 122 20.34 5.77 11.15
N LEU A 123 21.36 5.60 11.97
CA LEU A 123 21.21 5.18 13.36
C LEU A 123 20.45 6.19 14.23
N ASN A 124 20.57 7.48 13.91
CA ASN A 124 19.87 8.56 14.61
C ASN A 124 18.50 8.92 13.99
N ALA A 125 18.14 8.28 12.90
CA ALA A 125 16.90 8.55 12.19
C ALA A 125 15.73 7.75 12.80
N ALA A 126 14.53 8.35 12.79
CA ALA A 126 13.31 7.64 13.21
C ALA A 126 12.90 6.60 12.17
N SER A 127 12.48 5.42 12.62
CA SER A 127 11.86 4.43 11.72
C SER A 127 10.55 4.98 11.18
N VAL A 128 10.37 4.92 9.86
CA VAL A 128 9.14 5.34 9.18
C VAL A 128 8.05 4.29 9.37
N LEU A 129 8.46 3.02 9.31
CA LEU A 129 7.57 1.87 9.34
C LEU A 129 7.92 1.01 10.54
N LYS A 130 6.90 0.65 11.29
CA LYS A 130 7.00 -0.33 12.38
C LYS A 130 6.17 -1.53 11.99
N LEU A 131 6.72 -2.72 12.17
CA LEU A 131 5.91 -3.93 12.15
C LEU A 131 4.89 -3.80 13.29
N ALA A 132 3.61 -3.74 12.94
CA ALA A 132 2.53 -3.58 13.89
C ALA A 132 1.97 -4.94 14.29
N THR A 133 1.77 -5.82 13.30
CA THR A 133 1.34 -7.18 13.52
C THR A 133 2.08 -8.11 12.56
N ASP A 134 2.53 -9.25 13.07
CA ASP A 134 3.06 -10.37 12.27
C ASP A 134 2.19 -11.59 12.60
N ALA A 135 0.90 -11.39 12.51
CA ALA A 135 -0.07 -12.24 13.16
C ALA A 135 -0.50 -13.41 12.27
N HIS A 136 -0.37 -14.60 12.82
CA HIS A 136 -1.21 -15.75 12.46
C HIS A 136 -2.63 -15.59 13.04
N ASP A 137 -2.85 -14.61 13.92
CA ASP A 137 -4.12 -14.36 14.59
C ASP A 137 -4.71 -13.02 14.17
N PHE A 138 -5.92 -13.07 13.64
CA PHE A 138 -6.70 -11.92 13.20
C PHE A 138 -7.06 -10.94 14.34
N SER A 139 -7.00 -11.39 15.60
CA SER A 139 -7.33 -10.58 16.77
C SER A 139 -6.38 -9.38 16.97
N GLU A 140 -5.09 -9.54 16.66
CA GLU A 140 -4.13 -8.43 16.74
C GLU A 140 -4.43 -7.35 15.72
N SER A 141 -4.78 -7.76 14.50
CA SER A 141 -5.22 -6.86 13.44
C SER A 141 -6.46 -6.07 13.85
N ILE A 142 -7.47 -6.74 14.44
CA ILE A 142 -8.68 -6.09 14.96
C ILE A 142 -8.32 -5.06 16.02
N ALA A 143 -7.46 -5.39 16.98
CA ALA A 143 -7.06 -4.47 18.04
C ALA A 143 -6.36 -3.21 17.47
N LEU A 144 -5.49 -3.37 16.46
CA LEU A 144 -4.85 -2.27 15.76
C LEU A 144 -5.88 -1.34 15.10
N TYR A 145 -6.83 -1.91 14.35
CA TYR A 145 -7.84 -1.13 13.65
C TYR A 145 -8.84 -0.48 14.61
N ASN A 146 -9.20 -1.12 15.73
CA ASN A 146 -10.02 -0.53 16.77
C ASN A 146 -9.38 0.74 17.34
N ASP A 147 -8.07 0.71 17.59
CA ASP A 147 -7.33 1.90 18.02
C ASP A 147 -7.36 3.00 16.94
N LEU A 148 -7.08 2.66 15.69
CA LEU A 148 -7.06 3.62 14.58
C LEU A 148 -8.44 4.24 14.30
N PHE A 149 -9.52 3.50 14.54
CA PHE A 149 -10.91 3.96 14.39
C PHE A 149 -11.51 4.61 15.64
N SER A 150 -10.79 4.66 16.75
CA SER A 150 -11.29 5.25 18.00
C SER A 150 -11.80 6.69 17.83
N GLU A 151 -11.29 7.41 16.83
CA GLU A 151 -11.77 8.72 16.43
C GLU A 151 -12.41 8.63 15.03
N LYS A 152 -13.59 9.21 14.87
CA LYS A 152 -14.31 9.26 13.58
C LYS A 152 -13.63 10.27 12.65
N ARG A 153 -12.66 9.81 11.88
CA ARG A 153 -11.89 10.61 10.92
C ARG A 153 -11.96 9.99 9.53
N ARG A 154 -11.59 10.75 8.52
CA ARG A 154 -11.49 10.25 7.15
C ARG A 154 -10.53 9.06 7.06
N CYS A 155 -10.97 8.01 6.37
CA CYS A 155 -10.17 6.84 6.05
C CYS A 155 -10.24 6.55 4.55
N SER A 156 -9.11 6.20 3.97
CA SER A 156 -8.99 5.81 2.55
C SER A 156 -8.31 4.47 2.43
N MET A 157 -8.82 3.61 1.56
CA MET A 157 -8.28 2.26 1.30
C MET A 157 -7.88 2.14 -0.17
N ILE A 158 -6.64 1.74 -0.40
CA ILE A 158 -6.12 1.42 -1.74
C ILE A 158 -5.90 -0.09 -1.78
N ARG A 159 -6.58 -0.77 -2.69
CA ARG A 159 -6.57 -2.23 -2.80
C ARG A 159 -6.54 -2.69 -4.24
N TYR A 160 -6.05 -3.90 -4.46
CA TYR A 160 -6.16 -4.55 -5.77
C TYR A 160 -7.63 -4.82 -6.14
N GLN A 161 -8.44 -5.23 -5.18
CA GLN A 161 -9.83 -5.59 -5.32
C GLN A 161 -10.69 -4.80 -4.34
N PRO A 162 -11.93 -4.41 -4.68
CA PRO A 162 -12.85 -3.88 -3.67
C PRO A 162 -12.95 -4.83 -2.49
N PRO A 163 -12.97 -4.34 -1.25
CA PRO A 163 -13.18 -5.18 -0.08
C PRO A 163 -14.65 -5.65 -0.04
N PHE A 164 -14.95 -6.73 -0.74
CA PHE A 164 -16.33 -7.24 -0.90
C PHE A 164 -17.00 -7.61 0.41
N ALA A 165 -16.22 -7.99 1.43
CA ALA A 165 -16.73 -8.23 2.76
C ALA A 165 -17.47 -7.02 3.35
N LEU A 166 -17.07 -5.78 3.02
CA LEU A 166 -17.76 -4.58 3.48
C LEU A 166 -19.15 -4.40 2.87
N PHE A 167 -19.47 -5.13 1.82
CA PHE A 167 -20.76 -5.11 1.13
C PHE A 167 -21.62 -6.34 1.47
N ALA A 168 -21.08 -7.31 2.22
CA ALA A 168 -21.84 -8.45 2.72
C ALA A 168 -22.65 -8.03 3.95
N ASP A 169 -23.89 -8.51 4.05
CA ASP A 169 -24.64 -8.50 5.30
C ASP A 169 -24.29 -9.74 6.13
N GLU A 170 -24.74 -9.75 7.39
CA GLU A 170 -24.49 -10.86 8.31
C GLU A 170 -24.98 -12.22 7.74
N LYS A 171 -26.15 -12.24 7.11
CA LYS A 171 -26.70 -13.46 6.49
C LYS A 171 -25.78 -13.98 5.39
N MET A 172 -25.29 -13.10 4.53
CA MET A 172 -24.39 -13.46 3.44
C MET A 172 -23.03 -13.91 3.98
N ALA A 173 -22.49 -13.21 5.00
CA ALA A 173 -21.24 -13.59 5.65
C ALA A 173 -21.33 -14.99 6.28
N LEU A 174 -22.44 -15.29 6.96
CA LEU A 174 -22.70 -16.62 7.52
C LEU A 174 -22.81 -17.72 6.43
N GLN A 175 -23.41 -17.40 5.29
CA GLN A 175 -23.53 -18.35 4.16
C GLN A 175 -22.17 -18.64 3.49
N LEU A 176 -21.26 -17.66 3.48
CA LEU A 176 -19.95 -17.80 2.89
C LEU A 176 -18.93 -18.43 3.84
N ALA A 177 -19.19 -18.40 5.15
CA ALA A 177 -18.27 -18.92 6.16
C ALA A 177 -18.11 -20.45 6.04
N ARG A 178 -16.86 -20.93 6.09
CA ARG A 178 -16.58 -22.36 6.08
C ARG A 178 -17.00 -23.02 7.38
N PRO A 179 -17.58 -24.24 7.32
CA PRO A 179 -17.85 -25.02 8.51
C PRO A 179 -16.56 -25.29 9.30
N GLY A 180 -16.53 -24.91 10.57
CA GLY A 180 -15.36 -25.08 11.45
C GLY A 180 -14.47 -23.83 11.64
N ALA A 181 -14.29 -22.98 10.65
CA ALA A 181 -13.66 -21.65 10.81
C ALA A 181 -14.59 -20.68 11.53
N ALA A 182 -15.88 -20.93 11.46
CA ALA A 182 -16.93 -19.99 11.84
C ALA A 182 -17.05 -19.72 13.35
N LEU A 183 -16.70 -20.66 14.22
CA LEU A 183 -17.08 -20.55 15.63
C LEU A 183 -16.21 -19.59 16.46
N GLN A 184 -14.94 -19.41 16.10
CA GLN A 184 -14.03 -18.55 16.87
C GLN A 184 -13.71 -17.21 16.20
N SER A 185 -13.58 -17.21 14.88
CA SER A 185 -13.12 -16.00 14.13
C SER A 185 -14.25 -15.19 13.50
N LEU A 186 -15.43 -15.78 13.28
CA LEU A 186 -16.54 -15.12 12.60
C LEU A 186 -17.13 -13.93 13.38
N PRO A 187 -17.38 -14.02 14.71
CA PRO A 187 -17.89 -12.86 15.46
C PRO A 187 -16.93 -11.66 15.40
N ALA A 188 -15.64 -11.92 15.54
CA ALA A 188 -14.60 -10.90 15.45
C ALA A 188 -14.49 -10.30 14.04
N LEU A 189 -14.62 -11.13 12.99
CA LEU A 189 -14.68 -10.67 11.62
C LEU A 189 -15.91 -9.79 11.36
N LEU A 190 -17.09 -10.19 11.84
CA LEU A 190 -18.32 -9.40 11.68
C LEU A 190 -18.23 -8.06 12.40
N GLU A 191 -17.73 -8.03 13.62
CA GLU A 191 -17.48 -6.79 14.37
C GLU A 191 -16.51 -5.88 13.58
N HIS A 192 -15.41 -6.42 13.08
CA HIS A 192 -14.45 -5.71 12.26
C HIS A 192 -15.08 -5.13 10.98
N LEU A 193 -15.91 -5.91 10.28
CA LEU A 193 -16.59 -5.46 9.07
C LEU A 193 -17.65 -4.38 9.37
N GLN A 194 -18.36 -4.48 10.48
CA GLN A 194 -19.31 -3.47 10.93
C GLN A 194 -18.59 -2.15 11.23
N MET A 195 -17.46 -2.21 11.92
CA MET A 195 -16.63 -1.05 12.23
C MET A 195 -16.13 -0.35 10.95
N TRP A 196 -15.58 -1.10 9.99
CA TRP A 196 -15.17 -0.56 8.70
C TRP A 196 -16.34 0.04 7.92
N SER A 197 -17.48 -0.64 7.89
CA SER A 197 -18.68 -0.15 7.21
C SER A 197 -19.19 1.16 7.82
N ALA A 198 -19.12 1.31 9.14
CA ALA A 198 -19.52 2.52 9.86
C ALA A 198 -18.61 3.71 9.55
N GLN A 199 -17.34 3.49 9.27
CA GLN A 199 -16.38 4.53 8.86
C GLN A 199 -16.58 4.99 7.42
N ALA A 200 -17.25 4.22 6.58
CA ALA A 200 -17.49 4.51 5.17
C ALA A 200 -16.21 5.00 4.44
N PRO A 201 -15.13 4.19 4.39
CA PRO A 201 -13.85 4.62 3.82
C PRO A 201 -13.97 4.96 2.34
N ASP A 202 -13.15 5.89 1.86
CA ASP A 202 -12.92 6.06 0.43
C ASP A 202 -12.19 4.83 -0.12
N LEU A 203 -12.67 4.26 -1.24
CA LEU A 203 -12.17 3.01 -1.81
C LEU A 203 -11.57 3.24 -3.19
N TYR A 204 -10.32 2.82 -3.35
CA TYR A 204 -9.57 2.87 -4.60
C TYR A 204 -9.13 1.46 -4.97
N PHE A 205 -9.48 0.98 -6.17
CA PHE A 205 -9.23 -0.41 -6.57
C PHE A 205 -8.98 -0.53 -8.08
N CYS A 206 -8.43 -1.69 -8.53
CA CYS A 206 -8.10 -1.91 -9.94
C CYS A 206 -9.20 -2.66 -10.69
N GLU A 207 -9.22 -2.49 -12.03
CA GLU A 207 -10.08 -3.23 -12.95
C GLU A 207 -9.80 -4.74 -12.88
N GLU A 208 -8.52 -5.11 -12.88
CA GLU A 208 -8.07 -6.51 -12.86
C GLU A 208 -8.57 -7.25 -11.63
N GLY A 209 -8.57 -6.57 -10.46
CA GLY A 209 -9.09 -7.13 -9.23
C GLY A 209 -10.58 -7.39 -9.30
N LEU A 210 -11.35 -6.46 -9.88
CA LEU A 210 -12.77 -6.62 -10.07
C LEU A 210 -13.10 -7.75 -11.07
N LEU A 211 -12.38 -7.82 -12.19
CA LEU A 211 -12.53 -8.91 -13.18
C LEU A 211 -12.16 -10.27 -12.59
N GLN A 212 -11.14 -10.32 -11.74
CA GLN A 212 -10.77 -11.57 -11.07
C GLN A 212 -11.87 -12.07 -10.14
N PHE A 213 -12.50 -11.16 -9.38
CA PHE A 213 -13.66 -11.51 -8.56
C PHE A 213 -14.82 -12.05 -9.42
N VAL A 214 -15.14 -11.37 -10.51
CA VAL A 214 -16.19 -11.81 -11.45
C VAL A 214 -15.94 -13.23 -11.94
N ARG A 215 -14.70 -13.52 -12.36
CA ARG A 215 -14.34 -14.82 -12.93
C ARG A 215 -14.29 -15.95 -11.90
N THR A 216 -13.76 -15.65 -10.71
CA THR A 216 -13.37 -16.69 -9.75
C THR A 216 -14.18 -16.67 -8.46
N GLY A 217 -14.84 -15.55 -8.13
CA GLY A 217 -15.44 -15.32 -6.81
C GLY A 217 -14.43 -15.14 -5.68
N LYS A 218 -13.12 -15.16 -5.98
CA LYS A 218 -12.10 -15.07 -4.94
C LYS A 218 -12.07 -13.68 -4.35
N MET A 219 -12.23 -13.58 -3.03
CA MET A 219 -12.12 -12.38 -2.23
C MET A 219 -10.72 -12.32 -1.59
N PHE A 220 -10.03 -11.16 -1.72
CA PHE A 220 -8.68 -11.00 -1.17
C PHE A 220 -8.67 -10.32 0.20
N ASP A 221 -9.81 -9.81 0.64
CA ASP A 221 -10.02 -9.15 1.93
C ASP A 221 -10.40 -10.13 3.05
N ILE A 222 -10.64 -11.40 2.71
CA ILE A 222 -10.91 -12.46 3.68
C ILE A 222 -9.92 -13.61 3.43
N PRO A 223 -9.34 -14.17 4.49
CA PRO A 223 -8.54 -15.40 4.40
C PRO A 223 -9.33 -16.53 3.75
N PRO A 224 -8.74 -17.30 2.81
CA PRO A 224 -9.46 -18.31 2.04
C PRO A 224 -9.86 -19.54 2.86
N ASP A 225 -9.30 -19.72 4.04
CA ASP A 225 -9.65 -20.74 5.03
C ASP A 225 -10.90 -20.38 5.85
N LEU A 226 -11.26 -19.10 5.91
CA LEU A 226 -12.45 -18.61 6.61
C LEU A 226 -13.71 -18.60 5.73
N CYS A 227 -13.56 -18.46 4.42
CA CYS A 227 -14.67 -18.19 3.52
C CYS A 227 -14.53 -18.92 2.19
N ASP A 228 -15.63 -19.49 1.72
CA ASP A 228 -15.71 -20.04 0.37
C ASP A 228 -15.93 -18.95 -0.68
N ALA A 229 -15.54 -19.23 -1.92
CA ALA A 229 -15.82 -18.32 -3.03
C ALA A 229 -17.34 -18.25 -3.25
N PRO A 230 -17.95 -17.03 -3.29
CA PRO A 230 -19.36 -16.87 -3.53
C PRO A 230 -19.78 -17.43 -4.90
N ASP A 231 -20.97 -18.01 -4.96
CA ASP A 231 -21.62 -18.43 -6.19
C ASP A 231 -22.00 -17.21 -7.07
N ILE A 232 -22.41 -17.47 -8.32
CA ILE A 232 -22.75 -16.42 -9.28
C ILE A 232 -23.86 -15.47 -8.77
N PRO A 233 -24.97 -15.95 -8.19
CA PRO A 233 -25.99 -15.07 -7.62
C PRO A 233 -25.45 -14.15 -6.52
N THR A 234 -24.63 -14.69 -5.63
CA THR A 234 -24.02 -13.91 -4.53
C THR A 234 -22.99 -12.89 -5.06
N ARG A 235 -22.17 -13.27 -6.05
CA ARG A 235 -21.26 -12.30 -6.72
C ARG A 235 -22.03 -11.15 -7.34
N ARG A 236 -23.13 -11.46 -8.01
CA ARG A 236 -24.00 -10.45 -8.63
C ARG A 236 -24.57 -9.49 -7.58
N GLU A 237 -25.06 -10.00 -6.46
CA GLU A 237 -25.59 -9.15 -5.39
C GLU A 237 -24.48 -8.26 -4.78
N LEU A 238 -23.29 -8.79 -4.53
CA LEU A 238 -22.15 -8.00 -4.04
C LEU A 238 -21.76 -6.88 -5.01
N LEU A 239 -21.75 -7.15 -6.32
CA LEU A 239 -21.50 -6.13 -7.34
C LEU A 239 -22.60 -5.06 -7.38
N LEU A 240 -23.87 -5.45 -7.22
CA LEU A 240 -24.98 -4.51 -7.15
C LEU A 240 -24.88 -3.60 -5.93
N ARG A 241 -24.46 -4.12 -4.79
CA ARG A 241 -24.21 -3.33 -3.57
C ARG A 241 -23.02 -2.39 -3.75
N LEU A 242 -21.91 -2.86 -4.35
CA LEU A 242 -20.77 -2.03 -4.71
C LEU A 242 -21.20 -0.88 -5.65
N ARG A 243 -22.00 -1.18 -6.66
CA ARG A 243 -22.53 -0.20 -7.61
C ARG A 243 -23.37 0.89 -6.92
N ARG A 244 -24.33 0.47 -6.06
CA ARG A 244 -25.14 1.42 -5.26
C ARG A 244 -24.26 2.30 -4.35
N ALA A 245 -23.23 1.72 -3.76
CA ALA A 245 -22.28 2.48 -2.95
C ALA A 245 -21.47 3.47 -3.80
N ALA A 246 -21.09 3.12 -5.04
CA ALA A 246 -20.39 4.00 -5.96
C ALA A 246 -21.27 5.14 -6.51
N GLU A 247 -22.59 4.99 -6.52
CA GLU A 247 -23.55 6.05 -6.86
C GLU A 247 -23.78 7.02 -5.69
N SER A 248 -23.48 6.59 -4.47
CA SER A 248 -23.73 7.36 -3.26
C SER A 248 -22.62 8.40 -3.03
N ASP A 249 -23.00 9.62 -2.63
CA ASP A 249 -22.05 10.69 -2.26
C ASP A 249 -21.41 10.50 -0.87
N ARG A 250 -21.73 9.41 -0.17
CA ARG A 250 -21.24 9.17 1.20
C ARG A 250 -19.76 8.84 1.27
N ARG A 251 -19.18 8.30 0.18
CA ARG A 251 -17.78 7.91 0.07
C ARG A 251 -17.33 7.92 -1.39
N THR A 252 -16.03 8.07 -1.58
CA THR A 252 -15.44 7.96 -2.91
C THR A 252 -15.17 6.48 -3.22
N LEU A 253 -15.75 5.97 -4.30
CA LEU A 253 -15.38 4.67 -4.89
C LEU A 253 -14.88 4.91 -6.30
N ARG A 254 -13.61 4.58 -6.56
CA ARG A 254 -12.98 4.83 -7.86
C ARG A 254 -12.06 3.70 -8.28
N ILE A 255 -12.03 3.47 -9.57
CA ILE A 255 -11.02 2.64 -10.21
C ILE A 255 -9.75 3.47 -10.39
N VAL A 256 -8.62 2.87 -10.04
CA VAL A 256 -7.28 3.44 -10.28
C VAL A 256 -6.71 2.90 -11.59
N ASP A 257 -5.95 3.74 -12.28
CA ASP A 257 -5.16 3.29 -13.43
C ASP A 257 -3.97 2.46 -12.93
N SER A 258 -4.01 1.15 -13.13
CA SER A 258 -2.96 0.24 -12.70
C SER A 258 -1.59 0.50 -13.35
N ALA A 259 -1.53 1.26 -14.44
CA ALA A 259 -0.28 1.73 -15.01
C ALA A 259 0.42 2.80 -14.13
N GLN A 260 -0.35 3.56 -13.36
CA GLN A 260 0.15 4.64 -12.51
C GLN A 260 0.29 4.19 -11.05
N LEU A 261 -0.74 3.57 -10.52
CA LEU A 261 -0.77 3.00 -9.17
C LEU A 261 -1.18 1.54 -9.30
N ALA A 262 -0.22 0.62 -9.17
CA ALA A 262 -0.42 -0.82 -9.37
C ALA A 262 -0.54 -1.56 -8.03
N PRO A 263 -1.72 -1.55 -7.36
CA PRO A 263 -1.94 -2.40 -6.21
C PRO A 263 -1.79 -3.87 -6.63
N THR A 264 -1.20 -4.67 -5.78
CA THR A 264 -1.05 -6.11 -6.02
C THR A 264 -2.09 -6.91 -5.21
N PRO A 265 -2.42 -8.14 -5.62
CA PRO A 265 -3.36 -8.99 -4.88
C PRO A 265 -2.97 -9.23 -3.41
N SER A 266 -1.69 -9.10 -3.10
CA SER A 266 -1.14 -9.33 -1.76
C SER A 266 -0.94 -8.06 -0.94
N MET A 267 -1.29 -6.89 -1.46
CA MET A 267 -1.03 -5.62 -0.79
C MET A 267 -2.28 -4.75 -0.66
N SER A 268 -2.46 -4.15 0.51
CA SER A 268 -3.40 -3.05 0.70
C SER A 268 -2.77 -1.92 1.50
N VAL A 269 -3.24 -0.71 1.27
CA VAL A 269 -2.83 0.50 1.99
C VAL A 269 -4.09 1.13 2.58
N ASN A 270 -4.08 1.34 3.89
CA ASN A 270 -5.18 1.96 4.61
C ASN A 270 -4.66 3.25 5.27
N VAL A 271 -5.21 4.39 4.88
CA VAL A 271 -4.77 5.71 5.34
C VAL A 271 -5.81 6.25 6.32
N PHE A 272 -5.37 6.58 7.54
CA PHE A 272 -6.21 7.12 8.60
C PHE A 272 -5.77 8.55 8.90
N GLN A 273 -6.60 9.51 8.57
CA GLN A 273 -6.28 10.93 8.74
C GLN A 273 -5.85 11.26 10.17
N GLY A 274 -4.65 11.84 10.32
CA GLY A 274 -4.08 12.22 11.60
C GLY A 274 -3.66 11.06 12.53
N ARG A 275 -3.78 9.80 12.08
CA ARG A 275 -3.44 8.60 12.89
C ARG A 275 -2.30 7.79 12.29
N GLY A 276 -2.25 7.69 10.97
CA GLY A 276 -1.18 6.96 10.29
C GLY A 276 -1.64 6.21 9.04
N VAL A 277 -0.75 5.39 8.54
CA VAL A 277 -0.98 4.53 7.37
C VAL A 277 -0.63 3.10 7.73
N VAL A 278 -1.53 2.18 7.47
CA VAL A 278 -1.29 0.74 7.60
C VAL A 278 -1.06 0.15 6.22
N PHE A 279 0.10 -0.46 6.05
CA PHE A 279 0.43 -1.27 4.90
C PHE A 279 0.23 -2.73 5.28
N CYS A 280 -0.72 -3.38 4.64
CA CYS A 280 -1.05 -4.77 4.89
C CYS A 280 -0.53 -5.63 3.75
N GLN A 281 0.21 -6.68 4.08
CA GLN A 281 0.69 -7.69 3.17
C GLN A 281 0.04 -9.03 3.49
N ALA A 282 -0.67 -9.61 2.53
CA ALA A 282 -1.12 -10.99 2.62
C ALA A 282 0.01 -11.93 2.20
N ILE A 283 0.47 -12.76 3.13
CA ILE A 283 1.49 -13.78 2.91
C ILE A 283 0.80 -15.14 2.82
N ARG A 284 1.17 -15.92 1.80
CA ARG A 284 0.71 -17.30 1.65
C ARG A 284 1.85 -18.23 1.97
N GLU A 285 1.64 -19.07 2.95
CA GLU A 285 2.52 -20.19 3.30
C GLU A 285 1.79 -21.52 3.15
N PRO A 286 2.50 -22.64 3.16
CA PRO A 286 1.86 -23.95 3.00
C PRO A 286 0.82 -24.27 4.08
N ASP A 287 0.93 -23.68 5.26
CA ASP A 287 0.08 -23.87 6.43
C ASP A 287 -1.07 -22.85 6.55
N GLY A 288 -1.12 -21.84 5.66
CA GLY A 288 -2.20 -20.85 5.68
C GLY A 288 -1.91 -19.55 4.99
N GLN A 289 -2.82 -18.60 5.15
CA GLN A 289 -2.65 -17.22 4.75
C GLN A 289 -2.70 -16.34 5.99
N TYR A 290 -1.69 -15.50 6.18
CA TYR A 290 -1.64 -14.50 7.23
C TYR A 290 -1.32 -13.12 6.68
N CYS A 291 -1.61 -12.11 7.47
CA CYS A 291 -1.34 -10.72 7.12
C CYS A 291 -0.21 -10.19 8.00
N ARG A 292 0.74 -9.54 7.35
CA ARG A 292 1.76 -8.75 8.00
C ARG A 292 1.41 -7.29 7.84
N GLU A 293 1.33 -6.54 8.94
CA GLU A 293 0.91 -5.15 8.92
C GLU A 293 2.04 -4.25 9.41
N TYR A 294 2.33 -3.23 8.64
CA TYR A 294 3.31 -2.21 8.96
C TYR A 294 2.60 -0.88 9.19
N LEU A 295 2.83 -0.28 10.34
CA LEU A 295 2.26 1.01 10.71
C LEU A 295 3.28 2.13 10.48
N MET A 296 2.85 3.16 9.75
CA MET A 296 3.53 4.44 9.60
C MET A 296 2.74 5.51 10.36
N GLN A 297 3.36 6.07 11.40
CA GLN A 297 2.73 7.11 12.24
C GLN A 297 3.37 8.50 12.04
N ASP A 298 4.02 8.75 10.92
CA ASP A 298 4.52 10.08 10.58
C ASP A 298 3.35 10.95 10.08
N PRO A 299 2.97 12.04 10.81
CA PRO A 299 1.81 12.87 10.44
C PRO A 299 2.01 13.55 9.09
N ILE A 300 3.25 13.89 8.75
CA ILE A 300 3.62 14.58 7.53
C ILE A 300 3.42 13.66 6.33
N LEU A 301 3.97 12.44 6.42
CA LEU A 301 3.81 11.45 5.36
C LEU A 301 2.36 11.01 5.20
N THR A 302 1.62 10.90 6.31
CA THR A 302 0.19 10.58 6.28
C THR A 302 -0.60 11.66 5.54
N GLU A 303 -0.37 12.94 5.88
CA GLU A 303 -1.05 14.07 5.23
C GLU A 303 -0.64 14.20 3.75
N ALA A 304 0.64 14.00 3.45
CA ALA A 304 1.13 14.02 2.08
C ALA A 304 0.50 12.89 1.23
N LEU A 305 0.29 11.71 1.80
CA LEU A 305 -0.39 10.61 1.11
C LEU A 305 -1.87 10.91 0.89
N LEU A 306 -2.56 11.51 1.87
CA LEU A 306 -3.95 11.96 1.71
C LEU A 306 -4.05 13.04 0.63
N THR A 307 -3.16 14.03 0.64
CA THR A 307 -3.08 15.06 -0.40
C THR A 307 -2.87 14.44 -1.78
N TYR A 308 -1.97 13.47 -1.89
CA TYR A 308 -1.75 12.73 -3.15
C TYR A 308 -3.02 12.00 -3.62
N LEU A 309 -3.79 11.41 -2.70
CA LEU A 309 -5.05 10.75 -3.03
C LEU A 309 -6.12 11.77 -3.44
N ASP A 310 -6.17 12.93 -2.81
CA ASP A 310 -7.09 14.02 -3.14
C ASP A 310 -6.74 14.65 -4.51
N ASP A 311 -5.46 14.90 -4.77
CA ASP A 311 -4.97 15.39 -6.06
C ASP A 311 -5.19 14.35 -7.18
N GLY A 312 -5.39 13.10 -6.84
CA GLY A 312 -5.78 12.04 -7.75
C GLY A 312 -7.08 12.34 -8.51
N HIS A 313 -7.94 13.20 -7.97
CA HIS A 313 -9.11 13.70 -8.68
C HIS A 313 -8.75 14.67 -9.82
N ALA A 314 -7.61 15.32 -9.73
CA ALA A 314 -7.06 16.21 -10.76
C ALA A 314 -5.98 15.53 -11.64
N SER A 315 -5.59 14.29 -11.34
CA SER A 315 -4.53 13.57 -12.04
C SER A 315 -5.07 12.39 -12.86
N ASP A 316 -4.33 11.99 -13.88
CA ASP A 316 -4.75 10.95 -14.85
C ASP A 316 -4.81 9.52 -14.28
N TRP A 317 -4.39 9.31 -13.01
CA TRP A 317 -4.35 7.97 -12.42
C TRP A 317 -5.69 7.50 -11.80
N LEU A 318 -6.64 8.43 -11.61
CA LEU A 318 -7.95 8.11 -11.03
C LEU A 318 -9.04 8.20 -12.10
N ARG A 319 -9.73 7.08 -12.37
CA ARG A 319 -10.82 7.05 -13.31
C ARG A 319 -12.04 7.83 -12.79
N SER A 320 -12.85 8.41 -13.67
CA SER A 320 -14.06 9.12 -13.30
C SER A 320 -15.10 8.19 -12.62
N GLN A 321 -16.05 8.78 -11.89
CA GLN A 321 -17.17 8.03 -11.30
C GLN A 321 -17.99 7.32 -12.38
N LYS A 322 -18.27 8.02 -13.47
CA LYS A 322 -18.98 7.43 -14.60
C LYS A 322 -18.25 6.20 -15.12
N TYR A 323 -16.94 6.30 -15.34
CA TYR A 323 -16.13 5.16 -15.79
C TYR A 323 -16.23 3.98 -14.82
N THR A 324 -16.13 4.26 -13.52
CA THR A 324 -16.22 3.21 -12.47
C THR A 324 -17.57 2.51 -12.50
N LEU A 325 -18.67 3.26 -12.64
CA LEU A 325 -20.03 2.70 -12.73
C LEU A 325 -20.20 1.89 -14.03
N ASP A 326 -19.78 2.42 -15.17
CA ASP A 326 -19.86 1.74 -16.46
C ASP A 326 -19.08 0.42 -16.44
N PHE A 327 -17.93 0.39 -15.75
CA PHE A 327 -17.12 -0.81 -15.62
C PHE A 327 -17.75 -1.84 -14.66
N ILE A 328 -18.36 -1.41 -13.57
CA ILE A 328 -19.14 -2.33 -12.69
C ILE A 328 -20.32 -2.92 -13.46
N ASP A 329 -21.03 -2.10 -14.26
CA ASP A 329 -22.12 -2.57 -15.11
C ASP A 329 -21.64 -3.56 -16.18
N TYR A 330 -20.44 -3.34 -16.74
CA TYR A 330 -19.80 -4.36 -17.61
C TYR A 330 -19.54 -5.66 -16.86
N CYS A 331 -18.99 -5.62 -15.65
CA CYS A 331 -18.77 -6.78 -14.80
C CYS A 331 -20.07 -7.54 -14.47
N LEU A 332 -21.17 -6.83 -14.22
CA LEU A 332 -22.50 -7.43 -13.99
C LEU A 332 -23.04 -8.17 -15.23
N ARG A 333 -22.69 -7.74 -16.45
CA ARG A 333 -23.06 -8.45 -17.69
C ARG A 333 -22.26 -9.70 -17.93
N LEU A 334 -21.07 -9.84 -17.33
CA LEU A 334 -20.23 -11.03 -17.45
C LEU A 334 -20.69 -12.19 -16.53
N LEU A 335 -21.50 -11.90 -15.52
CA LEU A 335 -22.15 -12.88 -14.63
C LEU A 335 -23.54 -13.28 -15.13
#